data_29d520ef6e96d5574828bff5a4f57fbc
#
_entry.id   29d520ef6e96d5574828bff5a4f57fbc
#
_cell.length_a   1.000
_cell.length_b   1.000
_cell.length_c   1.000
_cell.angle_alpha   90.00
_cell.angle_beta   90.00
_cell.angle_gamma   90.00
#
_symmetry.space_group_name_H-M   'P 1'
#
loop_
_entity.id
_entity.type
_entity.pdbx_description
1 polymer ?
#
loop_
_entity_poly.entity_id
_entity_poly.type
_entity_poly.pdbx_seq_one_letter_code
_entity_poly.pdbx_strand_id
1 'polypeptide(L)'
;MQLVSKVNEKEIDFGKIANIVSMDLSLTYNLLKLVNSAAFGFRYRIKSVKHAVVALGEREIKKWIYLVVVNTIGEDEPDELTRLSLIRARFAELIAINTRYKKQSEEMFLLGLFSLLDVILRRPISEVLDEVKASNVIKAALIDGNGEIGIIYKMIIAYEKAEWDEVLLYAESLDIDCYLIVKAYMDALLWYNKLVG
;
A
#
# COMPACT_ATOMS: atom_id res chain seq x y z
N MET A 1 8.65 -6.32 13.41
CA MET A 1 7.38 -6.08 14.17
C MET A 1 7.35 -4.81 15.02
N GLN A 2 8.48 -4.29 15.53
CA GLN A 2 8.48 -3.03 16.31
C GLN A 2 7.95 -1.81 15.54
N LEU A 3 8.32 -1.63 14.27
CA LEU A 3 7.85 -0.51 13.43
C LEU A 3 6.34 -0.50 13.23
N VAL A 4 5.74 -1.67 12.94
CA VAL A 4 4.28 -1.81 12.77
C VAL A 4 3.53 -1.42 14.05
N SER A 5 4.06 -1.79 15.22
CA SER A 5 3.46 -1.38 16.49
C SER A 5 3.47 0.14 16.67
N LYS A 6 4.58 0.80 16.27
CA LYS A 6 4.75 2.25 16.44
C LYS A 6 3.89 3.09 15.48
N VAL A 7 3.66 2.64 14.27
CA VAL A 7 2.80 3.36 13.31
C VAL A 7 1.30 3.15 13.54
N ASN A 8 0.93 2.19 14.38
CA ASN A 8 -0.45 1.97 14.78
C ASN A 8 -0.78 2.60 16.15
N GLU A 9 0.14 3.34 16.77
CA GLU A 9 -0.15 4.15 17.94
C GLU A 9 -1.09 5.32 17.57
N LYS A 10 -1.90 5.77 18.53
CA LYS A 10 -2.90 6.84 18.33
C LYS A 10 -2.28 8.17 17.89
N GLU A 11 -1.04 8.42 18.33
CA GLU A 11 -0.19 9.51 17.89
C GLU A 11 1.16 8.95 17.46
N ILE A 12 1.54 9.20 16.22
CA ILE A 12 2.81 8.70 15.67
C ILE A 12 3.98 9.54 16.18
N ASP A 13 4.90 8.89 16.89
CA ASP A 13 6.15 9.50 17.31
C ASP A 13 7.23 9.30 16.21
N PHE A 14 7.40 10.31 15.37
CA PHE A 14 8.39 10.32 14.29
C PHE A 14 9.82 10.14 14.81
N GLY A 15 10.13 10.60 16.03
CA GLY A 15 11.44 10.43 16.64
C GLY A 15 11.75 8.96 16.96
N LYS A 16 10.78 8.24 17.51
CA LYS A 16 10.91 6.79 17.77
C LYS A 16 11.06 5.99 16.49
N ILE A 17 10.26 6.31 15.47
CA ILE A 17 10.38 5.67 14.15
C ILE A 17 11.78 5.92 13.56
N ALA A 18 12.23 7.18 13.55
CA ALA A 18 13.54 7.53 13.04
C ALA A 18 14.66 6.79 13.77
N ASN A 19 14.58 6.63 15.10
CA ASN A 19 15.56 5.89 15.89
C ASN A 19 15.60 4.42 15.50
N ILE A 20 14.44 3.75 15.39
CA ILE A 20 14.37 2.33 15.00
C ILE A 20 14.96 2.13 13.60
N VAL A 21 14.58 2.96 12.64
CA VAL A 21 15.09 2.88 11.26
C VAL A 21 16.60 3.13 11.21
N SER A 22 17.12 4.08 12.01
CA SER A 22 18.56 4.40 12.04
C SER A 22 19.43 3.29 12.63
N MET A 23 18.86 2.35 13.38
CA MET A 23 19.59 1.18 13.93
C MET A 23 19.81 0.08 12.89
N ASP A 24 19.10 0.13 11.77
CA ASP A 24 19.18 -0.85 10.69
C ASP A 24 19.67 -0.18 9.40
N LEU A 25 20.81 -0.68 8.89
CA LEU A 25 21.45 -0.12 7.69
C LEU A 25 20.60 -0.31 6.44
N SER A 26 19.92 -1.46 6.30
CA SER A 26 19.05 -1.77 5.17
C SER A 26 17.82 -0.88 5.17
N LEU A 27 17.17 -0.70 6.33
CA LEU A 27 16.03 0.20 6.48
C LEU A 27 16.42 1.65 6.18
N THR A 28 17.57 2.10 6.71
CA THR A 28 18.11 3.43 6.45
C THR A 28 18.34 3.67 4.97
N TYR A 29 19.01 2.72 4.30
CA TYR A 29 19.28 2.80 2.86
C TYR A 29 17.96 2.85 2.06
N ASN A 30 17.04 1.93 2.32
CA ASN A 30 15.77 1.82 1.61
C ASN A 30 14.90 3.07 1.80
N LEU A 31 14.82 3.63 3.02
CA LEU A 31 14.10 4.87 3.27
C LEU A 31 14.71 6.05 2.51
N LEU A 32 16.02 6.21 2.56
CA LEU A 32 16.72 7.31 1.88
C LEU A 32 16.67 7.15 0.35
N LYS A 33 16.74 5.93 -0.18
CA LYS A 33 16.53 5.65 -1.61
C LYS A 33 15.11 6.03 -2.02
N LEU A 34 14.11 5.58 -1.29
CA LEU A 34 12.70 5.86 -1.55
C LEU A 34 12.41 7.36 -1.57
N VAL A 35 12.74 8.06 -0.50
CA VAL A 35 12.39 9.48 -0.35
C VAL A 35 13.08 10.37 -1.39
N ASN A 36 14.23 9.95 -1.89
CA ASN A 36 14.96 10.64 -2.95
C ASN A 36 14.59 10.16 -4.37
N SER A 37 13.67 9.21 -4.50
CA SER A 37 13.20 8.75 -5.81
C SER A 37 12.34 9.81 -6.51
N ALA A 38 12.21 9.67 -7.83
CA ALA A 38 11.35 10.56 -8.63
C ALA A 38 9.86 10.50 -8.23
N ALA A 39 9.44 9.47 -7.49
CA ALA A 39 8.07 9.31 -7.02
C ALA A 39 7.65 10.38 -6.02
N PHE A 40 8.59 10.91 -5.23
CA PHE A 40 8.32 11.96 -4.22
C PHE A 40 8.65 13.36 -4.70
N GLY A 41 9.53 13.53 -5.69
CA GLY A 41 9.80 14.80 -6.35
C GLY A 41 10.31 15.91 -5.42
N PHE A 42 10.99 15.59 -4.31
CA PHE A 42 11.56 16.59 -3.43
C PHE A 42 12.62 17.42 -4.15
N ARG A 43 12.54 18.74 -3.97
CA ARG A 43 13.43 19.70 -4.64
C ARG A 43 14.90 19.55 -4.23
N TYR A 44 15.14 19.07 -3.00
CA TYR A 44 16.48 18.88 -2.45
C TYR A 44 16.63 17.45 -1.93
N ARG A 45 17.85 16.92 -2.06
CA ARG A 45 18.19 15.58 -1.59
C ARG A 45 18.11 15.50 -0.07
N ILE A 46 17.32 14.56 0.43
CA ILE A 46 17.19 14.24 1.85
C ILE A 46 18.31 13.31 2.26
N LYS A 47 19.10 13.68 3.30
CA LYS A 47 20.34 13.00 3.69
C LYS A 47 20.26 12.35 5.07
N SER A 48 19.17 12.52 5.82
CA SER A 48 19.02 11.93 7.16
C SER A 48 17.67 11.23 7.34
N VAL A 49 17.67 10.14 8.11
CA VAL A 49 16.46 9.39 8.44
C VAL A 49 15.43 10.28 9.13
N LYS A 50 15.84 11.08 10.10
CA LYS A 50 14.93 12.00 10.82
C LYS A 50 14.24 12.97 9.86
N HIS A 51 14.97 13.54 8.92
CA HIS A 51 14.40 14.43 7.91
C HIS A 51 13.49 13.67 6.95
N ALA A 52 13.87 12.44 6.54
CA ALA A 52 13.06 11.58 5.67
C ALA A 52 11.70 11.26 6.30
N VAL A 53 11.68 10.83 7.56
CA VAL A 53 10.47 10.49 8.29
C VAL A 53 9.53 11.69 8.42
N VAL A 54 10.07 12.86 8.76
CA VAL A 54 9.28 14.10 8.86
C VAL A 54 8.79 14.58 7.49
N ALA A 55 9.63 14.51 6.45
CA ALA A 55 9.27 14.94 5.10
C ALA A 55 8.18 14.07 4.46
N LEU A 56 8.18 12.77 4.74
CA LEU A 56 7.13 11.84 4.31
C LEU A 56 5.81 12.09 5.04
N GLY A 57 5.87 12.45 6.32
CA GLY A 57 4.69 12.58 7.16
C GLY A 57 4.07 11.22 7.52
N GLU A 58 3.01 11.28 8.33
CA GLU A 58 2.35 10.10 8.90
C GLU A 58 1.89 9.10 7.86
N ARG A 59 1.18 9.56 6.83
CA ARG A 59 0.58 8.74 5.79
C ARG A 59 1.63 7.95 5.00
N GLU A 60 2.65 8.62 4.50
CA GLU A 60 3.64 7.98 3.63
C GLU A 60 4.64 7.13 4.41
N ILE A 61 4.99 7.51 5.65
CA ILE A 61 5.85 6.68 6.50
C ILE A 61 5.16 5.38 6.91
N LYS A 62 3.85 5.42 7.16
CA LYS A 62 3.04 4.24 7.47
C LYS A 62 3.02 3.27 6.30
N LYS A 63 2.74 3.74 5.09
CA LYS A 63 2.82 2.95 3.86
C LYS A 63 4.19 2.32 3.68
N TRP A 64 5.26 3.12 3.83
CA TRP A 64 6.63 2.63 3.69
C TRP A 64 6.96 1.52 4.69
N ILE A 65 6.53 1.64 5.94
CA ILE A 65 6.78 0.60 6.94
C ILE A 65 6.09 -0.71 6.56
N TYR A 66 4.84 -0.65 6.09
CA TYR A 66 4.16 -1.85 5.61
C TYR A 66 4.79 -2.42 4.35
N LEU A 67 5.28 -1.57 3.44
CA LEU A 67 6.07 -1.96 2.29
C LEU A 67 7.32 -2.74 2.68
N VAL A 68 8.08 -2.25 3.66
CA VAL A 68 9.27 -2.92 4.18
C VAL A 68 8.91 -4.28 4.75
N VAL A 69 7.82 -4.36 5.53
CA VAL A 69 7.35 -5.62 6.10
C VAL A 69 7.04 -6.64 5.00
N VAL A 70 6.28 -6.24 3.98
CA VAL A 70 5.93 -7.12 2.86
C VAL A 70 7.18 -7.59 2.10
N ASN A 71 8.13 -6.69 1.82
CA ASN A 71 9.37 -7.04 1.13
C ASN A 71 10.27 -7.96 1.97
N THR A 72 10.42 -7.71 3.28
CA THR A 72 11.25 -8.55 4.15
C THR A 72 10.68 -9.96 4.29
N ILE A 73 9.36 -10.08 4.24
CA ILE A 73 8.66 -11.35 4.33
C ILE A 73 8.73 -12.11 3.00
N GLY A 74 8.77 -11.40 1.86
CA GLY A 74 8.79 -11.95 0.52
C GLY A 74 10.19 -12.28 -0.03
N GLU A 75 11.26 -12.25 0.78
CA GLU A 75 12.63 -12.51 0.31
C GLU A 75 12.80 -13.89 -0.38
N ASP A 76 11.97 -14.88 -0.03
CA ASP A 76 11.97 -16.23 -0.61
C ASP A 76 10.91 -16.44 -1.72
N GLU A 77 10.10 -15.42 -2.05
CA GLU A 77 9.00 -15.52 -3.02
C GLU A 77 9.30 -14.73 -4.30
N PRO A 78 8.64 -15.07 -5.44
CA PRO A 78 8.83 -14.35 -6.69
C PRO A 78 8.60 -12.84 -6.53
N ASP A 79 9.53 -12.03 -7.02
CA ASP A 79 9.42 -10.57 -7.11
C ASP A 79 8.10 -10.10 -7.72
N GLU A 80 7.47 -10.97 -8.54
CA GLU A 80 6.21 -10.69 -9.22
C GLU A 80 5.02 -10.58 -8.25
N LEU A 81 4.96 -11.37 -7.17
CA LEU A 81 3.88 -11.25 -6.17
C LEU A 81 3.99 -9.93 -5.40
N THR A 82 5.21 -9.58 -5.02
CA THR A 82 5.48 -8.28 -4.37
C THR A 82 5.15 -7.12 -5.32
N ARG A 83 5.56 -7.23 -6.59
CA ARG A 83 5.23 -6.25 -7.62
C ARG A 83 3.72 -6.07 -7.78
N LEU A 84 2.98 -7.17 -7.92
CA LEU A 84 1.52 -7.15 -8.05
C LEU A 84 0.84 -6.52 -6.83
N SER A 85 1.29 -6.88 -5.62
CA SER A 85 0.82 -6.31 -4.36
C SER A 85 0.98 -4.78 -4.32
N LEU A 86 2.13 -4.26 -4.78
CA LEU A 86 2.42 -2.83 -4.86
C LEU A 86 1.54 -2.10 -5.89
N ILE A 87 1.37 -2.70 -7.07
CA ILE A 87 0.51 -2.15 -8.12
C ILE A 87 -0.93 -2.11 -7.62
N ARG A 88 -1.44 -3.18 -7.00
CA ARG A 88 -2.77 -3.22 -6.38
C ARG A 88 -2.95 -2.14 -5.32
N ALA A 89 -1.95 -1.96 -4.46
CA ALA A 89 -1.95 -0.94 -3.42
C ALA A 89 -2.16 0.46 -4.02
N ARG A 90 -1.35 0.80 -5.02
CA ARG A 90 -1.43 2.11 -5.66
C ARG A 90 -2.70 2.27 -6.49
N PHE A 91 -3.12 1.25 -7.19
CA PHE A 91 -4.35 1.25 -7.97
C PHE A 91 -5.59 1.47 -7.08
N ALA A 92 -5.72 0.72 -5.98
CA ALA A 92 -6.79 0.88 -5.00
C ALA A 92 -6.84 2.30 -4.41
N GLU A 93 -5.69 2.85 -4.06
CA GLU A 93 -5.57 4.22 -3.57
C GLU A 93 -6.07 5.24 -4.60
N LEU A 94 -5.65 5.11 -5.85
CA LEU A 94 -6.03 6.03 -6.93
C LEU A 94 -7.53 5.94 -7.27
N ILE A 95 -8.12 4.74 -7.23
CA ILE A 95 -9.57 4.57 -7.35
C ILE A 95 -10.27 5.30 -6.20
N ALA A 96 -9.83 5.08 -4.96
CA ALA A 96 -10.44 5.73 -3.81
C ALA A 96 -10.40 7.26 -3.89
N ILE A 97 -9.29 7.84 -4.35
CA ILE A 97 -9.12 9.29 -4.52
C ILE A 97 -10.18 9.87 -5.47
N ASN A 98 -10.60 9.10 -6.47
CA ASN A 98 -11.57 9.52 -7.50
C ASN A 98 -13.02 9.10 -7.17
N THR A 99 -13.29 8.62 -5.96
CA THR A 99 -14.61 8.18 -5.51
C THR A 99 -14.98 8.81 -4.17
N ARG A 100 -16.16 8.47 -3.65
CA ARG A 100 -16.59 8.85 -2.29
C ARG A 100 -15.65 8.34 -1.18
N TYR A 101 -14.77 7.39 -1.48
CA TYR A 101 -13.81 6.79 -0.53
C TYR A 101 -12.48 7.56 -0.41
N LYS A 102 -12.40 8.79 -0.93
CA LYS A 102 -11.18 9.61 -0.91
C LYS A 102 -10.54 9.74 0.48
N LYS A 103 -11.34 9.83 1.54
CA LYS A 103 -10.85 9.92 2.92
C LYS A 103 -10.23 8.62 3.43
N GLN A 104 -10.56 7.49 2.81
CA GLN A 104 -10.07 6.14 3.14
C GLN A 104 -8.98 5.66 2.17
N SER A 105 -8.43 6.56 1.34
CA SER A 105 -7.44 6.20 0.32
C SER A 105 -6.19 5.51 0.90
N GLU A 106 -5.80 5.82 2.14
CA GLU A 106 -4.72 5.12 2.84
C GLU A 106 -5.09 3.67 3.16
N GLU A 107 -6.32 3.44 3.65
CA GLU A 107 -6.81 2.08 3.90
C GLU A 107 -6.92 1.28 2.60
N MET A 108 -7.28 1.94 1.48
CA MET A 108 -7.30 1.28 0.17
C MET A 108 -5.91 0.89 -0.30
N PHE A 109 -4.89 1.72 -0.04
CA PHE A 109 -3.51 1.34 -0.30
C PHE A 109 -3.13 0.08 0.49
N LEU A 110 -3.43 0.03 1.78
CA LEU A 110 -3.14 -1.13 2.62
C LEU A 110 -3.97 -2.36 2.22
N LEU A 111 -5.22 -2.18 1.79
CA LEU A 111 -6.06 -3.25 1.26
C LEU A 111 -5.38 -3.94 0.06
N GLY A 112 -4.95 -3.16 -0.92
CA GLY A 112 -4.24 -3.68 -2.10
C GLY A 112 -2.91 -4.35 -1.72
N LEU A 113 -2.14 -3.72 -0.83
CA LEU A 113 -0.85 -4.24 -0.36
C LEU A 113 -0.98 -5.58 0.36
N PHE A 114 -2.02 -5.76 1.18
CA PHE A 114 -2.22 -6.98 1.97
C PHE A 114 -2.93 -8.09 1.20
N SER A 115 -3.45 -7.81 0.01
CA SER A 115 -4.29 -8.73 -0.77
C SER A 115 -3.62 -10.01 -1.23
N LEU A 116 -2.29 -10.12 -1.13
CA LEU A 116 -1.50 -11.29 -1.49
C LEU A 116 -0.64 -11.83 -0.35
N LEU A 117 -0.81 -11.31 0.88
CA LEU A 117 0.01 -11.72 2.01
C LEU A 117 -0.13 -13.20 2.37
N ASP A 118 -1.30 -13.78 2.18
CA ASP A 118 -1.55 -15.21 2.37
C ASP A 118 -0.73 -16.07 1.42
N VAL A 119 -0.63 -15.65 0.16
CA VAL A 119 0.16 -16.33 -0.88
C VAL A 119 1.66 -16.16 -0.61
N ILE A 120 2.09 -14.91 -0.32
CA ILE A 120 3.49 -14.57 -0.05
C ILE A 120 4.00 -15.31 1.21
N LEU A 121 3.17 -15.39 2.26
CA LEU A 121 3.54 -16.00 3.54
C LEU A 121 3.19 -17.49 3.64
N ARG A 122 2.40 -18.02 2.70
CA ARG A 122 1.83 -19.39 2.74
C ARG A 122 1.10 -19.67 4.05
N ARG A 123 0.36 -18.68 4.54
CA ARG A 123 -0.38 -18.71 5.80
C ARG A 123 -1.81 -18.18 5.60
N PRO A 124 -2.78 -18.60 6.43
CA PRO A 124 -4.14 -18.05 6.37
C PRO A 124 -4.16 -16.53 6.47
N ILE A 125 -4.91 -15.87 5.56
CA ILE A 125 -4.96 -14.41 5.51
C ILE A 125 -5.41 -13.79 6.84
N SER A 126 -6.32 -14.43 7.56
CA SER A 126 -6.82 -13.95 8.85
C SER A 126 -5.71 -13.81 9.89
N GLU A 127 -4.82 -14.80 10.00
CA GLU A 127 -3.68 -14.76 10.92
C GLU A 127 -2.71 -13.65 10.58
N VAL A 128 -2.40 -13.51 9.27
CA VAL A 128 -1.45 -12.49 8.80
C VAL A 128 -2.00 -11.09 9.03
N LEU A 129 -3.30 -10.87 8.75
CA LEU A 129 -3.93 -9.57 8.98
C LEU A 129 -3.99 -9.20 10.47
N ASP A 130 -4.10 -10.18 11.37
CA ASP A 130 -4.00 -9.96 12.82
C ASP A 130 -2.59 -9.54 13.23
N GLU A 131 -1.58 -10.19 12.67
CA GLU A 131 -0.17 -9.93 12.96
C GLU A 131 0.26 -8.52 12.51
N VAL A 132 -0.17 -8.08 11.32
CA VAL A 132 0.09 -6.72 10.83
C VAL A 132 -0.88 -5.68 11.40
N LYS A 133 -1.79 -6.07 12.30
CA LYS A 133 -2.79 -5.20 12.92
C LYS A 133 -3.65 -4.45 11.91
N ALA A 134 -4.07 -5.15 10.85
CA ALA A 134 -4.96 -4.58 9.86
C ALA A 134 -6.30 -4.13 10.49
N SER A 135 -6.88 -3.05 9.97
CA SER A 135 -8.18 -2.56 10.44
C SER A 135 -9.30 -3.58 10.17
N ASN A 136 -10.36 -3.53 10.97
CA ASN A 136 -11.52 -4.42 10.78
C ASN A 136 -12.15 -4.24 9.40
N VAL A 137 -12.06 -3.05 8.81
CA VAL A 137 -12.57 -2.74 7.48
C VAL A 137 -11.78 -3.49 6.41
N ILE A 138 -10.45 -3.50 6.51
CA ILE A 138 -9.56 -4.28 5.61
C ILE A 138 -9.80 -5.79 5.80
N LYS A 139 -9.92 -6.26 7.05
CA LYS A 139 -10.20 -7.68 7.33
C LYS A 139 -11.50 -8.14 6.68
N ALA A 140 -12.60 -7.40 6.87
CA ALA A 140 -13.88 -7.71 6.25
C ALA A 140 -13.81 -7.76 4.73
N ALA A 141 -13.06 -6.84 4.11
CA ALA A 141 -12.90 -6.79 2.67
C ALA A 141 -12.07 -7.96 2.11
N LEU A 142 -10.97 -8.34 2.77
CA LEU A 142 -10.06 -9.39 2.27
C LEU A 142 -10.50 -10.81 2.65
N ILE A 143 -11.14 -11.00 3.82
CA ILE A 143 -11.57 -12.32 4.29
C ILE A 143 -12.94 -12.67 3.71
N ASP A 144 -13.91 -11.75 3.85
CA ASP A 144 -15.31 -12.02 3.51
C ASP A 144 -15.69 -11.48 2.12
N GLY A 145 -14.84 -10.68 1.49
CA GLY A 145 -15.14 -9.96 0.25
C GLY A 145 -16.27 -8.93 0.41
N ASN A 146 -16.56 -8.51 1.65
CA ASN A 146 -17.68 -7.66 2.03
C ASN A 146 -17.19 -6.32 2.61
N GLY A 147 -18.15 -5.52 3.08
CA GLY A 147 -17.86 -4.21 3.64
C GLY A 147 -17.78 -3.10 2.59
N GLU A 148 -17.71 -1.86 3.08
CA GLU A 148 -17.79 -0.65 2.24
C GLU A 148 -16.67 -0.57 1.20
N ILE A 149 -15.48 -1.08 1.55
CA ILE A 149 -14.31 -1.03 0.66
C ILE A 149 -14.10 -2.30 -0.15
N GLY A 150 -14.83 -3.36 0.15
CA GLY A 150 -14.75 -4.64 -0.57
C GLY A 150 -15.10 -4.51 -2.06
N ILE A 151 -15.93 -3.53 -2.42
CA ILE A 151 -16.29 -3.25 -3.81
C ILE A 151 -15.08 -2.79 -4.64
N ILE A 152 -14.18 -1.96 -4.07
CA ILE A 152 -12.95 -1.54 -4.76
C ILE A 152 -12.04 -2.74 -4.98
N TYR A 153 -11.91 -3.60 -3.98
CA TYR A 153 -11.12 -4.83 -4.12
C TYR A 153 -11.65 -5.75 -5.21
N LYS A 154 -12.95 -6.00 -5.23
CA LYS A 154 -13.61 -6.81 -6.28
C LYS A 154 -13.38 -6.22 -7.68
N MET A 155 -13.50 -4.90 -7.83
CA MET A 155 -13.24 -4.22 -9.10
C MET A 155 -11.78 -4.40 -9.56
N ILE A 156 -10.81 -4.30 -8.65
CA ILE A 156 -9.39 -4.51 -8.96
C ILE A 156 -9.16 -5.93 -9.46
N ILE A 157 -9.72 -6.93 -8.77
CA ILE A 157 -9.59 -8.34 -9.18
C ILE A 157 -10.27 -8.60 -10.53
N ALA A 158 -11.45 -8.06 -10.76
CA ALA A 158 -12.15 -8.16 -12.05
C ALA A 158 -11.33 -7.50 -13.18
N TYR A 159 -10.72 -6.33 -12.91
CA TYR A 159 -9.86 -5.63 -13.87
C TYR A 159 -8.63 -6.48 -14.27
N GLU A 160 -7.95 -7.08 -13.30
CA GLU A 160 -6.79 -7.96 -13.54
C GLU A 160 -7.14 -9.21 -14.34
N LYS A 161 -8.36 -9.74 -14.16
CA LYS A 161 -8.87 -10.90 -14.90
C LYS A 161 -9.50 -10.55 -16.25
N ALA A 162 -9.56 -9.26 -16.60
CA ALA A 162 -10.25 -8.77 -17.79
C ALA A 162 -11.77 -9.11 -17.80
N GLU A 163 -12.39 -9.20 -16.65
CA GLU A 163 -13.83 -9.40 -16.44
C GLU A 163 -14.55 -8.05 -16.61
N TRP A 164 -14.62 -7.55 -17.86
CA TRP A 164 -15.04 -6.17 -18.14
C TRP A 164 -16.48 -5.85 -17.74
N ASP A 165 -17.39 -6.81 -17.85
CA ASP A 165 -18.78 -6.62 -17.42
C ASP A 165 -18.86 -6.37 -15.90
N GLU A 166 -18.07 -7.10 -15.12
CA GLU A 166 -17.96 -6.89 -13.68
C GLU A 166 -17.32 -5.53 -13.35
N VAL A 167 -16.27 -5.15 -14.09
CA VAL A 167 -15.63 -3.83 -13.94
C VAL A 167 -16.64 -2.72 -14.17
N LEU A 168 -17.50 -2.81 -15.18
CA LEU A 168 -18.54 -1.82 -15.47
C LEU A 168 -19.57 -1.73 -14.34
N LEU A 169 -20.02 -2.87 -13.80
CA LEU A 169 -20.94 -2.90 -12.65
C LEU A 169 -20.35 -2.23 -11.41
N TYR A 170 -19.08 -2.51 -11.12
CA TYR A 170 -18.40 -1.88 -9.98
C TYR A 170 -18.13 -0.39 -10.24
N ALA A 171 -17.80 0.00 -11.47
CA ALA A 171 -17.61 1.40 -11.85
C ALA A 171 -18.88 2.22 -11.63
N GLU A 172 -20.04 1.70 -12.04
CA GLU A 172 -21.35 2.32 -11.80
C GLU A 172 -21.63 2.45 -10.30
N SER A 173 -21.42 1.37 -9.53
CA SER A 173 -21.64 1.36 -8.09
C SER A 173 -20.72 2.32 -7.32
N LEU A 174 -19.54 2.61 -7.85
CA LEU A 174 -18.54 3.52 -7.29
C LEU A 174 -18.72 4.96 -7.79
N ASP A 175 -19.60 5.18 -8.78
CA ASP A 175 -19.76 6.45 -9.49
C ASP A 175 -18.41 6.97 -10.05
N ILE A 176 -17.70 6.09 -10.74
CA ILE A 176 -16.40 6.39 -11.35
C ILE A 176 -16.42 6.11 -12.85
N ASP A 177 -15.87 7.05 -13.63
CA ASP A 177 -15.72 6.89 -15.07
C ASP A 177 -14.67 5.82 -15.40
N CYS A 178 -14.96 4.96 -16.40
CA CYS A 178 -14.05 3.91 -16.85
C CYS A 178 -12.68 4.45 -17.30
N TYR A 179 -12.64 5.65 -17.88
CA TYR A 179 -11.39 6.31 -18.23
C TYR A 179 -10.50 6.54 -16.99
N LEU A 180 -11.11 6.94 -15.85
CA LEU A 180 -10.37 7.14 -14.60
C LEU A 180 -9.84 5.82 -14.03
N ILE A 181 -10.54 4.70 -14.24
CA ILE A 181 -10.06 3.37 -13.83
C ILE A 181 -8.82 2.98 -14.62
N VAL A 182 -8.88 3.09 -15.96
CA VAL A 182 -7.74 2.80 -16.84
C VAL A 182 -6.56 3.72 -16.50
N LYS A 183 -6.82 5.01 -16.33
CA LYS A 183 -5.80 5.98 -15.94
C LYS A 183 -5.16 5.63 -14.60
N ALA A 184 -5.96 5.28 -13.59
CA ALA A 184 -5.47 4.89 -12.28
C ALA A 184 -4.55 3.66 -12.34
N TYR A 185 -4.88 2.67 -13.16
CA TYR A 185 -4.02 1.50 -13.37
C TYR A 185 -2.69 1.88 -14.05
N MET A 186 -2.74 2.68 -15.11
CA MET A 186 -1.53 3.16 -15.78
C MET A 186 -0.63 4.00 -14.85
N ASP A 187 -1.25 4.89 -14.06
CA ASP A 187 -0.54 5.69 -13.07
C ASP A 187 0.08 4.82 -11.96
N ALA A 188 -0.56 3.70 -11.57
CA ALA A 188 -0.01 2.74 -10.61
C ALA A 188 1.22 2.02 -11.18
N LEU A 189 1.19 1.61 -12.45
CA LEU A 189 2.35 1.01 -13.14
C LEU A 189 3.51 1.99 -13.24
N LEU A 190 3.24 3.24 -13.63
CA LEU A 190 4.26 4.29 -13.71
C LEU A 190 4.86 4.61 -12.34
N TRP A 191 4.04 4.63 -11.29
CA TRP A 191 4.50 4.82 -9.92
C TRP A 191 5.43 3.69 -9.48
N TYR A 192 5.04 2.42 -9.74
CA TYR A 192 5.89 1.27 -9.44
C TYR A 192 7.26 1.36 -10.12
N ASN A 193 7.28 1.67 -11.42
CA ASN A 193 8.54 1.80 -12.18
C ASN A 193 9.45 2.91 -11.61
N LYS A 194 8.88 4.01 -11.12
CA LYS A 194 9.66 5.07 -10.47
C LYS A 194 10.15 4.71 -9.07
N LEU A 195 9.50 3.73 -8.43
CA LEU A 195 9.86 3.25 -7.10
C LEU A 195 11.08 2.34 -7.14
N VAL A 196 11.19 1.47 -8.16
CA VAL A 196 12.22 0.43 -8.26
C VAL A 196 13.39 0.83 -9.17
N GLY A 197 13.21 1.77 -10.10
CA GLY A 197 14.26 2.34 -10.99
C GLY A 197 14.99 3.43 -10.28
#